data_bace7f1c75f20b8be9d61c0a6c9fb80d
#
_entry.id   bace7f1c75f20b8be9d61c0a6c9fb80d
#
_cell.length_a   1.000
_cell.length_b   1.000
_cell.length_c   1.000
_cell.angle_alpha   90.00
_cell.angle_beta   90.00
_cell.angle_gamma   90.00
#
_symmetry.space_group_name_H-M   'P 1'
#
loop_
_entity.id
_entity.type
_entity.pdbx_description
1 polymer ?
#
loop_
_entity_poly.entity_id
_entity_poly.type
_entity_poly.pdbx_seq_one_letter_code
_entity_poly.pdbx_strand_id
1 'polypeptide(L)'
;MIDVRTLYKEEEGNYGWYDYQPMIEAFGNVAVQVDDDDYQGDTRVLYDNNGKIGHLVFGWGSCSGCDALQACETLDEVQELCNMLENSIIWFDSKAEALKWFETHDWGGSWEWFYDETKKYVNLSIKYLEGENNGL
;
A
#
# COMPACT_ATOMS: atom_id res chain seq x y z
N MET A 1 15.51 -4.25 -6.05
CA MET A 1 14.42 -4.12 -7.02
C MET A 1 13.68 -5.43 -7.16
N ILE A 2 12.35 -5.36 -7.15
CA ILE A 2 11.53 -6.56 -7.21
C ILE A 2 11.36 -6.97 -8.66
N ASP A 3 11.53 -8.26 -8.95
CA ASP A 3 11.30 -8.78 -10.29
C ASP A 3 9.87 -9.32 -10.35
N VAL A 4 9.01 -8.63 -11.09
CA VAL A 4 7.59 -8.97 -11.14
C VAL A 4 7.34 -10.34 -11.76
N ARG A 5 8.31 -10.90 -12.50
CA ARG A 5 8.16 -12.24 -13.05
C ARG A 5 8.16 -13.32 -11.99
N THR A 6 8.59 -12.99 -10.77
CA THR A 6 8.49 -13.90 -9.64
C THR A 6 7.10 -13.84 -9.00
N LEU A 7 6.28 -12.84 -9.36
CA LEU A 7 4.98 -12.58 -8.74
C LEU A 7 3.81 -12.83 -9.69
N TYR A 8 3.99 -12.62 -10.98
CA TYR A 8 2.92 -12.67 -11.96
C TYR A 8 3.31 -13.53 -13.16
N LYS A 9 2.32 -14.18 -13.76
CA LYS A 9 2.54 -15.03 -14.93
C LYS A 9 2.31 -14.24 -16.20
N GLU A 10 3.16 -14.47 -17.19
CA GLU A 10 3.09 -13.73 -18.44
C GLU A 10 1.80 -13.99 -19.23
N GLU A 11 1.31 -15.20 -19.17
CA GLU A 11 0.12 -15.55 -19.94
C GLU A 11 -1.15 -14.92 -19.39
N GLU A 12 -1.07 -14.23 -18.27
CA GLU A 12 -2.24 -13.57 -17.71
C GLU A 12 -2.41 -12.14 -18.22
N GLY A 13 -1.60 -11.71 -19.17
CA GLY A 13 -1.72 -10.38 -19.75
C GLY A 13 -3.11 -10.11 -20.31
N ASN A 14 -3.46 -8.83 -20.42
CA ASN A 14 -4.76 -8.40 -20.90
C ASN A 14 -5.86 -8.87 -19.97
N TYR A 15 -6.12 -8.13 -18.95
CA TYR A 15 -7.17 -8.36 -17.97
C TYR A 15 -6.84 -9.48 -16.98
N GLY A 16 -5.70 -10.15 -17.09
CA GLY A 16 -5.33 -11.18 -16.15
C GLY A 16 -4.65 -10.65 -14.89
N TRP A 17 -4.02 -9.48 -14.97
CA TRP A 17 -3.30 -8.91 -13.84
C TRP A 17 -4.20 -7.87 -13.15
N TYR A 18 -4.75 -8.23 -12.02
CA TYR A 18 -5.63 -7.34 -11.27
C TYR A 18 -5.39 -7.35 -9.76
N ASP A 19 -4.55 -8.26 -9.28
CA ASP A 19 -4.34 -8.41 -7.84
C ASP A 19 -3.01 -7.77 -7.46
N TYR A 20 -3.06 -6.69 -6.68
CA TYR A 20 -1.88 -5.99 -6.22
C TYR A 20 -1.21 -6.67 -5.03
N GLN A 21 -1.89 -7.63 -4.36
CA GLN A 21 -1.38 -8.19 -3.13
C GLN A 21 0.03 -8.80 -3.25
N PRO A 22 0.38 -9.51 -4.34
CA PRO A 22 1.75 -10.00 -4.49
C PRO A 22 2.79 -8.88 -4.44
N MET A 23 2.51 -7.72 -5.07
CA MET A 23 3.42 -6.58 -5.01
C MET A 23 3.50 -6.03 -3.60
N ILE A 24 2.34 -5.84 -2.97
CA ILE A 24 2.27 -5.27 -1.62
C ILE A 24 3.15 -6.09 -0.68
N GLU A 25 3.03 -7.41 -0.73
CA GLU A 25 3.79 -8.28 0.18
C GLU A 25 5.27 -8.37 -0.20
N ALA A 26 5.60 -8.11 -1.45
CA ALA A 26 7.00 -8.13 -1.88
C ALA A 26 7.77 -6.89 -1.42
N PHE A 27 7.06 -5.77 -1.15
CA PHE A 27 7.72 -4.54 -0.72
C PHE A 27 8.22 -4.59 0.73
N GLY A 28 7.66 -5.48 1.57
CA GLY A 28 8.08 -5.56 2.95
C GLY A 28 7.10 -6.35 3.80
N ASN A 29 7.34 -6.35 5.10
CA ASN A 29 6.47 -7.04 6.05
C ASN A 29 5.29 -6.16 6.40
N VAL A 30 4.10 -6.59 6.01
CA VAL A 30 2.89 -5.80 6.23
C VAL A 30 2.47 -5.89 7.70
N ALA A 31 2.38 -4.73 8.35
CA ALA A 31 1.92 -4.64 9.73
C ALA A 31 0.45 -4.22 9.79
N VAL A 32 0.04 -3.30 8.91
CA VAL A 32 -1.36 -2.85 8.84
C VAL A 32 -1.69 -2.65 7.38
N GLN A 33 -2.87 -3.10 6.97
CA GLN A 33 -3.35 -2.85 5.61
C GLN A 33 -4.85 -2.59 5.68
N VAL A 34 -5.27 -1.47 5.07
CA VAL A 34 -6.69 -1.11 5.00
C VAL A 34 -7.01 -0.75 3.55
N ASP A 35 -7.89 -1.55 2.97
CA ASP A 35 -8.35 -1.34 1.61
C ASP A 35 -9.74 -0.73 1.65
N ASP A 36 -10.05 0.16 0.71
CA ASP A 36 -11.41 0.64 0.58
C ASP A 36 -12.29 -0.50 0.09
N ASP A 37 -13.54 -0.52 0.54
CA ASP A 37 -14.46 -1.59 0.20
C ASP A 37 -15.44 -1.07 -0.84
N ASP A 38 -15.00 -0.99 -2.09
CA ASP A 38 -15.82 -0.48 -3.18
C ASP A 38 -15.22 -0.96 -4.50
N TYR A 39 -15.79 -0.53 -5.61
CA TYR A 39 -15.31 -0.89 -6.93
C TYR A 39 -14.02 -0.16 -7.29
N GLN A 40 -13.77 0.99 -6.70
CA GLN A 40 -12.52 1.70 -6.85
C GLN A 40 -12.22 2.40 -5.53
N GLY A 41 -10.99 2.66 -5.27
CA GLY A 41 -10.58 3.28 -4.02
C GLY A 41 -9.08 3.22 -3.85
N ASP A 42 -8.66 3.24 -2.59
CA ASP A 42 -7.25 3.23 -2.22
C ASP A 42 -6.92 2.05 -1.33
N THR A 43 -5.68 1.62 -1.39
CA THR A 43 -5.08 0.68 -0.45
C THR A 43 -4.05 1.44 0.36
N ARG A 44 -4.02 1.22 1.67
CA ARG A 44 -3.10 1.86 2.60
C ARG A 44 -2.36 0.78 3.36
N VAL A 45 -1.05 0.85 3.37
CA VAL A 45 -0.22 -0.20 3.97
C VAL A 45 0.85 0.39 4.87
N LEU A 46 1.00 -0.19 6.04
CA LEU A 46 2.11 0.11 6.95
C LEU A 46 3.02 -1.11 6.97
N TYR A 47 4.30 -0.89 6.66
CA TYR A 47 5.31 -1.95 6.68
C TYR A 47 6.18 -1.81 7.93
N ASP A 48 6.62 -2.94 8.47
CA ASP A 48 7.59 -2.95 9.56
C ASP A 48 8.69 -3.96 9.21
N ASN A 49 9.83 -3.43 8.73
CA ASN A 49 10.97 -4.26 8.38
C ASN A 49 12.01 -4.09 9.49
N ASN A 50 11.80 -4.84 10.57
CA ASN A 50 12.69 -4.81 11.74
C ASN A 50 12.86 -3.41 12.31
N GLY A 51 11.77 -2.69 12.44
CA GLY A 51 11.77 -1.34 13.00
C GLY A 51 11.87 -0.22 12.00
N LYS A 52 12.20 -0.53 10.74
CA LYS A 52 12.14 0.47 9.67
C LYS A 52 10.73 0.44 9.14
N ILE A 53 10.06 1.58 9.20
CA ILE A 53 8.63 1.66 8.94
C ILE A 53 8.38 2.28 7.56
N GLY A 54 7.50 1.66 6.78
CA GLY A 54 7.13 2.18 5.47
C GLY A 54 5.65 2.49 5.41
N HIS A 55 5.30 3.53 4.66
CA HIS A 55 3.91 3.93 4.45
C HIS A 55 3.65 4.00 2.95
N LEU A 56 2.65 3.29 2.48
CA LEU A 56 2.28 3.24 1.07
C LEU A 56 0.79 3.47 0.93
N VAL A 57 0.40 4.35 -0.01
CA VAL A 57 -0.99 4.53 -0.38
C VAL A 57 -1.06 4.58 -1.89
N PHE A 58 -1.96 3.84 -2.48
CA PHE A 58 -2.16 3.93 -3.93
C PHE A 58 -3.61 3.63 -4.28
N GLY A 59 -4.05 4.14 -5.43
CA GLY A 59 -5.41 3.94 -5.91
C GLY A 59 -5.52 2.77 -6.87
N TRP A 60 -6.70 2.19 -6.95
CA TRP A 60 -7.01 1.09 -7.85
C TRP A 60 -8.46 1.20 -8.33
N GLY A 61 -8.79 0.41 -9.35
CA GLY A 61 -10.13 0.43 -9.91
C GLY A 61 -10.59 -0.95 -10.34
N SER A 62 -11.80 -1.03 -10.88
CA SER A 62 -12.42 -2.30 -11.21
C SER A 62 -12.29 -2.69 -12.69
N CYS A 63 -11.70 -1.84 -13.51
CA CYS A 63 -11.58 -2.12 -14.94
C CYS A 63 -10.25 -1.64 -15.49
N SER A 64 -9.90 -2.11 -16.70
CA SER A 64 -8.62 -1.75 -17.30
C SER A 64 -8.51 -0.26 -17.63
N GLY A 65 -9.64 0.43 -17.75
CA GLY A 65 -9.61 1.88 -18.01
C GLY A 65 -9.46 2.71 -16.74
N CYS A 66 -9.59 2.10 -15.57
CA CYS A 66 -9.54 2.82 -14.30
C CYS A 66 -8.52 2.24 -13.32
N ASP A 67 -7.78 1.21 -13.71
CA ASP A 67 -6.82 0.56 -12.82
C ASP A 67 -5.51 0.33 -13.57
N ALA A 68 -4.42 0.84 -13.00
CA ALA A 68 -3.11 0.79 -13.67
C ALA A 68 -2.63 -0.64 -13.92
N LEU A 69 -2.84 -1.55 -12.99
CA LEU A 69 -2.39 -2.93 -13.15
C LEU A 69 -3.20 -3.64 -14.23
N GLN A 70 -4.52 -3.46 -14.23
CA GLN A 70 -5.36 -4.08 -15.24
C GLN A 70 -5.09 -3.51 -16.64
N ALA A 71 -4.57 -2.30 -16.72
CA ALA A 71 -4.23 -1.66 -18.00
C ALA A 71 -2.92 -2.19 -18.59
N CYS A 72 -2.11 -2.89 -17.80
CA CYS A 72 -0.84 -3.42 -18.28
C CYS A 72 -1.08 -4.53 -19.29
N GLU A 73 -0.33 -4.50 -20.39
CA GLU A 73 -0.43 -5.52 -21.43
C GLU A 73 0.79 -6.44 -21.43
N THR A 74 1.87 -6.04 -20.80
CA THR A 74 3.10 -6.82 -20.75
C THR A 74 3.65 -6.81 -19.31
N LEU A 75 4.49 -7.80 -19.00
CA LEU A 75 5.16 -7.81 -17.70
C LEU A 75 6.16 -6.66 -17.56
N ASP A 76 6.66 -6.12 -18.68
CA ASP A 76 7.53 -4.94 -18.58
C ASP A 76 6.73 -3.75 -18.06
N GLU A 77 5.47 -3.61 -18.44
CA GLU A 77 4.61 -2.55 -17.92
C GLU A 77 4.28 -2.80 -16.45
N VAL A 78 4.07 -4.05 -16.06
CA VAL A 78 3.85 -4.41 -14.65
C VAL A 78 5.10 -4.06 -13.84
N GLN A 79 6.29 -4.29 -14.41
CA GLN A 79 7.55 -3.95 -13.74
C GLN A 79 7.66 -2.44 -13.50
N GLU A 80 7.27 -1.63 -14.49
CA GLU A 80 7.30 -0.18 -14.34
C GLU A 80 6.34 0.27 -13.24
N LEU A 81 5.15 -0.31 -13.21
CA LEU A 81 4.16 0.01 -12.17
C LEU A 81 4.69 -0.39 -10.79
N CYS A 82 5.27 -1.59 -10.68
CA CYS A 82 5.83 -2.06 -9.43
C CYS A 82 6.93 -1.13 -8.94
N ASN A 83 7.83 -0.71 -9.83
CA ASN A 83 8.92 0.21 -9.47
C ASN A 83 8.36 1.56 -9.01
N MET A 84 7.33 2.06 -9.67
CA MET A 84 6.73 3.33 -9.30
C MET A 84 6.12 3.25 -7.90
N LEU A 85 5.39 2.17 -7.61
CA LEU A 85 4.78 1.99 -6.30
C LEU A 85 5.85 1.84 -5.21
N GLU A 86 6.87 1.04 -5.48
CA GLU A 86 7.96 0.84 -4.52
C GLU A 86 8.65 2.16 -4.20
N ASN A 87 8.89 2.98 -5.23
CA ASN A 87 9.55 4.26 -5.03
C ASN A 87 8.66 5.28 -4.33
N SER A 88 7.37 5.05 -4.26
CA SER A 88 6.44 5.97 -3.60
C SER A 88 6.34 5.69 -2.09
N ILE A 89 6.90 4.59 -1.60
CA ILE A 89 6.82 4.27 -0.18
C ILE A 89 7.65 5.28 0.61
N ILE A 90 7.05 5.85 1.66
CA ILE A 90 7.76 6.75 2.55
C ILE A 90 8.34 5.91 3.67
N TRP A 91 9.66 5.92 3.82
CA TRP A 91 10.34 5.12 4.84
C TRP A 91 10.80 5.98 6.01
N PHE A 92 10.64 5.45 7.22
CA PHE A 92 11.08 6.08 8.45
C PHE A 92 12.08 5.13 9.11
N ASP A 93 13.12 5.69 9.73
CA ASP A 93 14.20 4.87 10.31
C ASP A 93 13.78 4.21 11.63
N SER A 94 12.71 4.66 12.24
CA SER A 94 12.27 4.10 13.53
C SER A 94 10.76 4.22 13.70
N LYS A 95 10.21 3.41 14.61
CA LYS A 95 8.80 3.53 14.97
C LYS A 95 8.49 4.90 15.55
N ALA A 96 9.42 5.47 16.30
CA ALA A 96 9.21 6.79 16.91
C ALA A 96 9.06 7.88 15.86
N GLU A 97 9.89 7.85 14.81
CA GLU A 97 9.78 8.82 13.74
C GLU A 97 8.48 8.67 12.99
N ALA A 98 8.11 7.43 12.68
CA ALA A 98 6.87 7.15 11.97
C ALA A 98 5.66 7.60 12.81
N LEU A 99 5.69 7.32 14.11
CA LEU A 99 4.58 7.69 14.99
C LEU A 99 4.38 9.19 14.99
N LYS A 100 5.47 9.95 15.12
CA LYS A 100 5.37 11.40 15.11
C LYS A 100 4.78 11.90 13.79
N TRP A 101 5.23 11.33 12.69
CA TRP A 101 4.73 11.71 11.37
C TRP A 101 3.23 11.41 11.25
N PHE A 102 2.80 10.22 11.69
CA PHE A 102 1.39 9.84 11.61
C PHE A 102 0.51 10.75 12.48
N GLU A 103 1.02 11.17 13.64
CA GLU A 103 0.26 12.02 14.55
C GLU A 103 0.16 13.47 14.07
N THR A 104 1.11 13.92 13.27
CA THR A 104 1.13 15.33 12.85
C THR A 104 0.79 15.53 11.39
N HIS A 105 0.63 14.45 10.62
CA HIS A 105 0.34 14.55 9.19
C HIS A 105 -1.11 14.97 8.98
N ASP A 106 -1.34 15.77 7.94
CA ASP A 106 -2.70 16.18 7.58
C ASP A 106 -3.31 15.08 6.70
N TRP A 107 -4.24 14.34 7.27
CA TRP A 107 -4.86 13.20 6.59
C TRP A 107 -6.13 13.58 5.83
N GLY A 108 -6.47 14.87 5.74
CA GLY A 108 -7.66 15.31 5.07
C GLY A 108 -8.84 15.44 6.04
N GLY A 109 -10.02 15.67 5.51
CA GLY A 109 -11.19 15.93 6.31
C GLY A 109 -12.34 15.00 6.01
N SER A 110 -13.45 15.21 6.70
CA SER A 110 -14.61 14.34 6.57
C SER A 110 -15.27 14.42 5.19
N TRP A 111 -14.90 15.38 4.38
CA TRP A 111 -15.44 15.52 3.03
C TRP A 111 -14.70 14.63 2.05
N GLU A 112 -13.58 14.00 2.49
CA GLU A 112 -12.78 13.19 1.61
C GLU A 112 -13.39 11.81 1.45
N TRP A 113 -13.31 11.24 0.26
CA TRP A 113 -13.80 9.91 -0.01
C TRP A 113 -13.06 8.91 0.87
N PHE A 114 -13.78 7.94 1.39
CA PHE A 114 -13.22 6.88 2.22
C PHE A 114 -12.50 7.43 3.45
N TYR A 115 -13.04 8.54 3.98
CA TYR A 115 -12.46 9.14 5.18
C TYR A 115 -12.45 8.15 6.34
N ASP A 116 -13.49 7.31 6.45
CA ASP A 116 -13.55 6.34 7.55
C ASP A 116 -12.45 5.30 7.44
N GLU A 117 -12.11 4.86 6.21
CA GLU A 117 -11.05 3.89 5.99
C GLU A 117 -9.69 4.52 6.25
N THR A 118 -9.50 5.78 5.86
CA THR A 118 -8.28 6.50 6.17
C THR A 118 -8.11 6.62 7.68
N LYS A 119 -9.19 6.99 8.38
CA LYS A 119 -9.16 7.12 9.83
C LYS A 119 -8.86 5.78 10.49
N LYS A 120 -9.44 4.69 9.99
CA LYS A 120 -9.18 3.36 10.52
C LYS A 120 -7.70 3.01 10.35
N TYR A 121 -7.14 3.26 9.17
CA TYR A 121 -5.74 2.99 8.90
C TYR A 121 -4.82 3.78 9.82
N VAL A 122 -5.09 5.07 9.98
CA VAL A 122 -4.28 5.93 10.83
C VAL A 122 -4.34 5.46 12.27
N ASN A 123 -5.54 5.17 12.78
CA ASN A 123 -5.71 4.73 14.15
C ASN A 123 -5.02 3.39 14.44
N LEU A 124 -5.16 2.43 13.51
CA LEU A 124 -4.51 1.13 13.67
C LEU A 124 -2.99 1.28 13.59
N SER A 125 -2.50 2.15 12.70
CA SER A 125 -1.07 2.36 12.54
C SER A 125 -0.46 3.03 13.76
N ILE A 126 -1.13 4.05 14.29
CA ILE A 126 -0.65 4.72 15.50
C ILE A 126 -0.60 3.74 16.66
N LYS A 127 -1.66 2.93 16.82
CA LYS A 127 -1.71 1.95 17.90
C LYS A 127 -0.56 0.95 17.75
N TYR A 128 -0.31 0.49 16.54
CA TYR A 128 0.79 -0.42 16.30
C TYR A 128 2.14 0.23 16.63
N LEU A 129 2.32 1.49 16.17
CA LEU A 129 3.60 2.17 16.34
C LEU A 129 3.85 2.56 17.80
N GLU A 130 2.81 2.73 18.59
CA GLU A 130 2.98 3.01 20.01
C GLU A 130 3.52 1.78 20.74
N GLY A 131 3.56 0.67 20.04
CA GLY A 131 4.23 -0.49 20.60
C GLY A 131 3.45 -1.10 21.70
N GLU A 132 2.23 -0.94 21.68
CA GLU A 132 1.51 -1.43 22.69
C GLU A 132 1.51 -2.77 22.67
N ASN A 133 1.82 -3.15 21.67
CA ASN A 133 2.19 -4.42 21.61
C ASN A 133 3.05 -4.66 22.75
N ASN A 134 3.47 -3.80 23.25
CA ASN A 134 4.34 -4.04 24.26
C ASN A 134 3.41 -4.35 25.32
N GLY A 135 2.56 -4.23 25.11
CA GLY A 135 1.86 -4.54 26.09
C GLY A 135 1.91 -5.89 26.44
N LEU A 136 2.36 -5.58 26.13
CA LEU A 136 2.56 -6.23 26.45
C LEU A 136 2.53 -6.65 27.11
#